data_1346431138de9d8fe2d763685ae800ba
#
_entry.id   1346431138de9d8fe2d763685ae800ba
#
_cell.length_a   1.000
_cell.length_b   1.000
_cell.length_c   1.000
_cell.angle_alpha   90.00
_cell.angle_beta   90.00
_cell.angle_gamma   90.00
#
_symmetry.space_group_name_H-M   'P 1'
#
loop_
_entity.id
_entity.type
_entity.pdbx_description
1 polymer ?
#
loop_
_entity_poly.entity_id
_entity_poly.type
_entity_poly.pdbx_seq_one_letter_code
_entity_poly.pdbx_strand_id
1 'polypeptide(L)'
;MPVKILGIESSCDETSAAVISDNKILSNVVANQEVHKKYGGVVPELASRAHQKNIIPVVNLALSKANIEKNQLDAIAYTRGPGLLGSLLVGSSFAKSLAMSLNIPLIEVNHMQAHLLCHFIDDNCEIKSNFPFIGVNISGGHTQIVLCKNYFDMKLIGETLDDSIGEAFDKCGKTIGLEYPAGPLIDKKSKNGDNTKYDFTIPNVNGLNFSFSGLKTNFKRTVENGINKNEDFIEKEQDNLCA
;
A
#
# COMPACT_ATOMS: atom_id res chain seq x y z
N MET A 1 -24.59 -15.06 -16.66
CA MET A 1 -23.24 -14.87 -17.21
C MET A 1 -22.36 -14.34 -16.09
N PRO A 2 -21.07 -14.64 -16.04
CA PRO A 2 -20.18 -14.10 -15.04
C PRO A 2 -20.07 -12.58 -15.18
N VAL A 3 -20.11 -11.86 -14.05
CA VAL A 3 -20.02 -10.40 -14.00
C VAL A 3 -18.57 -9.97 -14.17
N LYS A 4 -18.29 -9.09 -15.14
CA LYS A 4 -16.95 -8.60 -15.46
C LYS A 4 -16.80 -7.14 -15.03
N ILE A 5 -15.85 -6.90 -14.18
CA ILE A 5 -15.59 -5.56 -13.61
C ILE A 5 -14.17 -5.13 -13.91
N LEU A 6 -14.00 -3.90 -14.38
CA LEU A 6 -12.70 -3.24 -14.46
C LEU A 6 -12.48 -2.44 -13.18
N GLY A 7 -11.49 -2.82 -12.38
CA GLY A 7 -11.03 -2.07 -11.21
C GLY A 7 -9.88 -1.13 -11.57
N ILE A 8 -9.92 0.11 -11.06
CA ILE A 8 -8.91 1.16 -11.28
C ILE A 8 -8.44 1.70 -9.94
N GLU A 9 -7.12 1.65 -9.73
CA GLU A 9 -6.44 2.15 -8.53
C GLU A 9 -5.44 3.24 -8.90
N SER A 10 -5.51 4.38 -8.22
CA SER A 10 -4.60 5.51 -8.40
C SER A 10 -4.43 6.35 -7.13
N SER A 11 -4.51 5.73 -5.95
CA SER A 11 -4.57 6.48 -4.68
C SER A 11 -3.25 7.13 -4.26
N CYS A 12 -2.11 6.61 -4.70
CA CYS A 12 -0.80 7.11 -4.30
C CYS A 12 0.14 7.29 -5.50
N ASP A 13 1.07 6.36 -5.71
CA ASP A 13 2.11 6.45 -6.75
C ASP A 13 2.04 5.32 -7.79
N GLU A 14 1.23 4.30 -7.58
CA GLU A 14 1.04 3.21 -8.53
C GLU A 14 -0.26 3.39 -9.32
N THR A 15 -0.16 3.34 -10.65
CA THR A 15 -1.33 3.28 -11.51
C THR A 15 -1.67 1.83 -11.82
N SER A 16 -2.80 1.35 -11.34
CA SER A 16 -3.16 -0.05 -11.52
C SER A 16 -4.54 -0.22 -12.14
N ALA A 17 -4.69 -1.28 -12.94
CA ALA A 17 -5.97 -1.74 -13.44
C ALA A 17 -6.03 -3.27 -13.44
N ALA A 18 -7.18 -3.79 -13.01
CA ALA A 18 -7.45 -5.22 -13.01
C ALA A 18 -8.81 -5.51 -13.63
N VAL A 19 -8.92 -6.62 -14.34
CA VAL A 19 -10.20 -7.17 -14.78
C VAL A 19 -10.51 -8.39 -13.95
N ILE A 20 -11.66 -8.39 -13.31
CA ILE A 20 -12.18 -9.55 -12.56
C ILE A 20 -13.45 -10.09 -13.22
N SER A 21 -13.66 -11.38 -13.12
CA SER A 21 -14.88 -12.05 -13.51
C SER A 21 -15.40 -12.86 -12.33
N ASP A 22 -16.53 -12.43 -11.77
CA ASP A 22 -16.98 -12.86 -10.45
C ASP A 22 -15.85 -12.68 -9.40
N ASN A 23 -15.32 -13.76 -8.82
CA ASN A 23 -14.23 -13.70 -7.85
C ASN A 23 -12.84 -14.01 -8.43
N LYS A 24 -12.72 -14.16 -9.77
CA LYS A 24 -11.44 -14.52 -10.42
C LYS A 24 -10.77 -13.34 -11.06
N ILE A 25 -9.48 -13.17 -10.81
CA ILE A 25 -8.65 -12.18 -11.52
C ILE A 25 -8.37 -12.74 -12.92
N LEU A 26 -8.81 -12.00 -13.95
CA LEU A 26 -8.47 -12.28 -15.35
C LEU A 26 -7.16 -11.55 -15.73
N SER A 27 -6.95 -10.37 -15.18
CA SER A 27 -5.70 -9.61 -15.36
C SER A 27 -5.48 -8.67 -14.19
N ASN A 28 -4.22 -8.40 -13.89
CA ASN A 28 -3.77 -7.34 -12.97
C ASN A 28 -2.53 -6.69 -13.56
N VAL A 29 -2.58 -5.37 -13.74
CA VAL A 29 -1.50 -4.57 -14.33
C VAL A 29 -1.19 -3.42 -13.40
N VAL A 30 0.07 -3.28 -13.04
CA VAL A 30 0.60 -2.22 -12.18
C VAL A 30 1.70 -1.48 -12.92
N ALA A 31 1.62 -0.17 -12.97
CA ALA A 31 2.68 0.71 -13.47
C ALA A 31 3.26 1.50 -12.31
N ASN A 32 4.48 1.15 -11.91
CA ASN A 32 5.23 1.81 -10.85
C ASN A 32 5.81 3.14 -11.31
N GLN A 33 6.04 4.05 -10.37
CA GLN A 33 6.61 5.37 -10.62
C GLN A 33 8.00 5.48 -9.96
N GLU A 34 9.05 5.07 -10.68
CA GLU A 34 10.43 5.10 -10.16
C GLU A 34 10.95 6.51 -9.86
N VAL A 35 10.28 7.55 -10.37
CA VAL A 35 10.68 8.94 -10.16
C VAL A 35 10.77 9.31 -8.67
N HIS A 36 9.98 8.70 -7.84
CA HIS A 36 9.91 8.99 -6.40
C HIS A 36 11.14 8.54 -5.61
N LYS A 37 11.88 7.54 -6.12
CA LYS A 37 13.13 7.07 -5.49
C LYS A 37 14.14 8.21 -5.30
N LYS A 38 14.22 9.14 -6.27
CA LYS A 38 15.13 10.29 -6.24
C LYS A 38 14.83 11.28 -5.11
N TYR A 39 13.58 11.29 -4.63
CA TYR A 39 13.13 12.22 -3.59
C TYR A 39 13.03 11.56 -2.21
N GLY A 40 13.24 10.23 -2.13
CA GLY A 40 13.14 9.48 -0.89
C GLY A 40 11.71 9.41 -0.34
N GLY A 41 10.71 9.46 -1.22
CA GLY A 41 9.28 9.39 -0.90
C GLY A 41 8.42 9.96 -2.01
N VAL A 42 7.11 9.77 -1.89
CA VAL A 42 6.15 10.17 -2.93
C VAL A 42 6.01 11.69 -3.01
N VAL A 43 6.12 12.24 -4.22
CA VAL A 43 5.86 13.65 -4.54
C VAL A 43 4.49 13.75 -5.20
N PRO A 44 3.46 14.31 -4.53
CA PRO A 44 2.05 14.23 -4.99
C PRO A 44 1.80 14.78 -6.39
N GLU A 45 2.46 15.88 -6.76
CA GLU A 45 2.31 16.46 -8.10
C GLU A 45 2.89 15.54 -9.20
N LEU A 46 4.05 14.95 -8.96
CA LEU A 46 4.65 14.01 -9.89
C LEU A 46 3.82 12.74 -10.01
N ALA A 47 3.26 12.26 -8.89
CA ALA A 47 2.36 11.12 -8.89
C ALA A 47 1.15 11.35 -9.78
N SER A 48 0.43 12.46 -9.62
CA SER A 48 -0.76 12.76 -10.43
C SER A 48 -0.43 12.92 -11.93
N ARG A 49 0.69 13.53 -12.28
CA ARG A 49 1.15 13.63 -13.68
C ARG A 49 1.50 12.25 -14.27
N ALA A 50 2.09 11.37 -13.49
CA ALA A 50 2.39 10.01 -13.94
C ALA A 50 1.11 9.18 -14.13
N HIS A 51 0.12 9.32 -13.25
CA HIS A 51 -1.20 8.70 -13.43
C HIS A 51 -1.85 9.13 -14.74
N GLN A 52 -1.83 10.43 -15.08
CA GLN A 52 -2.37 10.93 -16.35
C GLN A 52 -1.74 10.27 -17.58
N LYS A 53 -0.43 9.98 -17.53
CA LYS A 53 0.27 9.30 -18.63
C LYS A 53 -0.02 7.81 -18.67
N ASN A 54 -0.16 7.17 -17.51
CA ASN A 54 -0.18 5.72 -17.39
C ASN A 54 -1.58 5.13 -17.46
N ILE A 55 -2.64 5.86 -17.08
CA ILE A 55 -3.97 5.28 -16.89
C ILE A 55 -4.52 4.61 -18.15
N ILE A 56 -4.40 5.26 -19.31
CA ILE A 56 -4.90 4.70 -20.58
C ILE A 56 -4.10 3.46 -20.99
N PRO A 57 -2.74 3.49 -21.05
CA PRO A 57 -1.94 2.30 -21.34
C PRO A 57 -2.20 1.14 -20.39
N VAL A 58 -2.31 1.41 -19.09
CA VAL A 58 -2.53 0.39 -18.05
C VAL A 58 -3.89 -0.28 -18.22
N VAL A 59 -4.94 0.50 -18.42
CA VAL A 59 -6.30 -0.02 -18.66
C VAL A 59 -6.36 -0.85 -19.95
N ASN A 60 -5.79 -0.34 -21.04
CA ASN A 60 -5.77 -1.07 -22.30
C ASN A 60 -5.00 -2.41 -22.17
N LEU A 61 -3.88 -2.40 -21.46
CA LEU A 61 -3.11 -3.61 -21.22
C LEU A 61 -3.87 -4.61 -20.33
N ALA A 62 -4.59 -4.11 -19.32
CA ALA A 62 -5.41 -4.97 -18.45
C ALA A 62 -6.52 -5.66 -19.25
N LEU A 63 -7.25 -4.91 -20.08
CA LEU A 63 -8.28 -5.46 -20.96
C LEU A 63 -7.71 -6.49 -21.96
N SER A 64 -6.59 -6.15 -22.60
CA SER A 64 -5.90 -7.05 -23.54
C SER A 64 -5.45 -8.34 -22.88
N LYS A 65 -4.82 -8.29 -21.70
CA LYS A 65 -4.39 -9.47 -20.95
C LYS A 65 -5.57 -10.33 -20.48
N ALA A 66 -6.70 -9.72 -20.17
CA ALA A 66 -7.93 -10.42 -19.83
C ALA A 66 -8.64 -11.02 -21.04
N ASN A 67 -8.24 -10.67 -22.27
CA ASN A 67 -8.94 -10.97 -23.50
C ASN A 67 -10.42 -10.51 -23.47
N ILE A 68 -10.63 -9.27 -22.98
CA ILE A 68 -11.95 -8.65 -22.81
C ILE A 68 -11.99 -7.34 -23.58
N GLU A 69 -13.02 -7.18 -24.41
CA GLU A 69 -13.36 -5.92 -25.03
C GLU A 69 -14.10 -5.02 -24.03
N LYS A 70 -13.87 -3.70 -24.09
CA LYS A 70 -14.49 -2.74 -23.17
C LYS A 70 -16.02 -2.76 -23.13
N ASN A 71 -16.66 -3.13 -24.24
CA ASN A 71 -18.11 -3.29 -24.33
C ASN A 71 -18.65 -4.58 -23.67
N GLN A 72 -17.77 -5.46 -23.21
CA GLN A 72 -18.11 -6.67 -22.45
C GLN A 72 -18.02 -6.46 -20.93
N LEU A 73 -17.66 -5.26 -20.47
CA LEU A 73 -17.64 -4.91 -19.06
C LEU A 73 -19.06 -4.63 -18.57
N ASP A 74 -19.38 -5.16 -17.39
CA ASP A 74 -20.65 -4.94 -16.70
C ASP A 74 -20.61 -3.76 -15.73
N ALA A 75 -19.42 -3.41 -15.20
CA ALA A 75 -19.23 -2.27 -14.31
C ALA A 75 -17.78 -1.80 -14.32
N ILE A 76 -17.57 -0.56 -13.83
CA ILE A 76 -16.25 -0.03 -13.50
C ILE A 76 -16.20 0.28 -12.02
N ALA A 77 -15.18 -0.23 -11.34
CA ALA A 77 -14.85 0.09 -9.95
C ALA A 77 -13.64 1.03 -9.91
N TYR A 78 -13.62 1.99 -8.99
CA TYR A 78 -12.49 2.89 -8.82
C TYR A 78 -12.25 3.20 -7.34
N THR A 79 -11.02 3.48 -6.98
CA THR A 79 -10.68 3.91 -5.63
C THR A 79 -11.13 5.34 -5.39
N ARG A 80 -12.12 5.50 -4.48
CA ARG A 80 -12.61 6.80 -4.03
C ARG A 80 -11.63 7.51 -3.10
N GLY A 81 -10.92 6.73 -2.29
CA GLY A 81 -10.01 7.17 -1.24
C GLY A 81 -10.00 6.21 -0.05
N PRO A 82 -9.16 6.52 0.96
CA PRO A 82 -8.22 7.63 1.06
C PRO A 82 -7.05 7.53 0.07
N GLY A 83 -6.35 8.68 -0.12
CA GLY A 83 -5.20 8.78 -1.00
C GLY A 83 -4.86 10.23 -1.34
N LEU A 84 -3.87 10.42 -2.20
CA LEU A 84 -3.45 11.73 -2.69
C LEU A 84 -4.51 12.33 -3.62
N LEU A 85 -4.99 13.54 -3.30
CA LEU A 85 -6.11 14.16 -4.01
C LEU A 85 -5.91 14.21 -5.53
N GLY A 86 -4.75 14.66 -6.00
CA GLY A 86 -4.46 14.76 -7.44
C GLY A 86 -4.45 13.40 -8.13
N SER A 87 -3.91 12.37 -7.48
CA SER A 87 -3.88 10.98 -7.95
C SER A 87 -5.30 10.40 -8.03
N LEU A 88 -6.09 10.54 -6.97
CA LEU A 88 -7.49 10.10 -6.92
C LEU A 88 -8.35 10.78 -7.99
N LEU A 89 -8.14 12.07 -8.24
CA LEU A 89 -8.88 12.81 -9.27
C LEU A 89 -8.63 12.25 -10.68
N VAL A 90 -7.42 11.81 -10.99
CA VAL A 90 -7.11 11.20 -12.30
C VAL A 90 -7.89 9.91 -12.47
N GLY A 91 -7.77 8.97 -11.53
CA GLY A 91 -8.47 7.67 -11.60
C GLY A 91 -9.99 7.82 -11.61
N SER A 92 -10.52 8.65 -10.71
CA SER A 92 -11.98 8.85 -10.62
C SER A 92 -12.57 9.54 -11.87
N SER A 93 -11.88 10.54 -12.43
CA SER A 93 -12.34 11.21 -13.66
C SER A 93 -12.31 10.27 -14.85
N PHE A 94 -11.25 9.47 -14.99
CA PHE A 94 -11.16 8.46 -16.05
C PHE A 94 -12.24 7.39 -15.89
N ALA A 95 -12.42 6.83 -14.70
CA ALA A 95 -13.44 5.81 -14.43
C ALA A 95 -14.85 6.30 -14.71
N LYS A 96 -15.18 7.52 -14.26
CA LYS A 96 -16.47 8.17 -14.53
C LYS A 96 -16.73 8.36 -16.03
N SER A 97 -15.75 8.91 -16.75
CA SER A 97 -15.89 9.15 -18.20
C SER A 97 -16.06 7.84 -18.96
N LEU A 98 -15.31 6.79 -18.59
CA LEU A 98 -15.42 5.48 -19.23
C LEU A 98 -16.78 4.81 -18.94
N ALA A 99 -17.23 4.82 -17.67
CA ALA A 99 -18.54 4.29 -17.29
C ALA A 99 -19.70 4.98 -18.00
N MET A 100 -19.65 6.31 -18.08
CA MET A 100 -20.65 7.10 -18.84
C MET A 100 -20.64 6.76 -20.33
N SER A 101 -19.46 6.63 -20.94
CA SER A 101 -19.37 6.31 -22.39
C SER A 101 -19.87 4.92 -22.73
N LEU A 102 -19.76 3.97 -21.81
CA LEU A 102 -20.24 2.60 -21.99
C LEU A 102 -21.67 2.38 -21.46
N ASN A 103 -22.23 3.39 -20.79
CA ASN A 103 -23.54 3.33 -20.14
C ASN A 103 -23.66 2.13 -19.15
N ILE A 104 -22.63 1.93 -18.33
CA ILE A 104 -22.55 0.87 -17.31
C ILE A 104 -22.36 1.46 -15.90
N PRO A 105 -22.71 0.71 -14.85
CA PRO A 105 -22.54 1.14 -13.46
C PRO A 105 -21.12 1.55 -13.11
N LEU A 106 -21.00 2.57 -12.25
CA LEU A 106 -19.77 3.00 -11.63
C LEU A 106 -19.83 2.69 -10.13
N ILE A 107 -18.80 2.01 -9.61
CA ILE A 107 -18.72 1.55 -8.23
C ILE A 107 -17.56 2.26 -7.54
N GLU A 108 -17.85 2.99 -6.47
CA GLU A 108 -16.80 3.56 -5.62
C GLU A 108 -16.32 2.56 -4.58
N VAL A 109 -15.00 2.46 -4.40
CA VAL A 109 -14.36 1.53 -3.47
C VAL A 109 -13.48 2.30 -2.50
N ASN A 110 -13.60 1.99 -1.21
CA ASN A 110 -12.67 2.50 -0.20
C ASN A 110 -11.35 1.72 -0.27
N HIS A 111 -10.23 2.43 -0.41
CA HIS A 111 -8.88 1.86 -0.53
C HIS A 111 -8.53 0.90 0.61
N MET A 112 -8.82 1.29 1.87
CA MET A 112 -8.49 0.46 3.03
C MET A 112 -9.36 -0.79 3.11
N GLN A 113 -10.63 -0.70 2.73
CA GLN A 113 -11.52 -1.88 2.63
C GLN A 113 -11.08 -2.82 1.52
N ALA A 114 -10.61 -2.29 0.39
CA ALA A 114 -10.09 -3.09 -0.71
C ALA A 114 -8.90 -3.96 -0.27
N HIS A 115 -7.97 -3.41 0.53
CA HIS A 115 -6.87 -4.17 1.11
C HIS A 115 -7.35 -5.35 1.97
N LEU A 116 -8.43 -5.18 2.73
CA LEU A 116 -8.98 -6.26 3.57
C LEU A 116 -9.79 -7.28 2.77
N LEU A 117 -10.45 -6.83 1.70
CA LEU A 117 -11.33 -7.68 0.90
C LEU A 117 -10.58 -8.49 -0.17
N CYS A 118 -9.31 -8.19 -0.45
CA CYS A 118 -8.50 -8.95 -1.42
C CYS A 118 -8.40 -10.45 -1.04
N HIS A 119 -8.55 -10.80 0.23
CA HIS A 119 -8.57 -12.19 0.71
C HIS A 119 -9.77 -13.03 0.22
N PHE A 120 -10.78 -12.38 -0.36
CA PHE A 120 -11.94 -13.07 -0.95
C PHE A 120 -11.80 -13.33 -2.45
N ILE A 121 -10.69 -12.89 -3.06
CA ILE A 121 -10.37 -13.19 -4.44
C ILE A 121 -10.00 -14.68 -4.53
N ASP A 122 -10.56 -15.38 -5.51
CA ASP A 122 -10.27 -16.80 -5.77
C ASP A 122 -8.95 -16.90 -6.58
N ASP A 123 -7.85 -17.01 -5.86
CA ASP A 123 -6.49 -17.11 -6.39
C ASP A 123 -5.84 -18.50 -6.16
N ASN A 124 -6.66 -19.51 -5.89
CA ASN A 124 -6.24 -20.86 -5.46
C ASN A 124 -5.54 -20.90 -4.09
N CYS A 125 -5.71 -19.88 -3.26
CA CYS A 125 -5.23 -19.91 -1.89
C CYS A 125 -6.06 -20.90 -1.05
N GLU A 126 -5.39 -21.76 -0.29
CA GLU A 126 -6.06 -22.75 0.57
C GLU A 126 -6.81 -22.09 1.75
N ILE A 127 -6.37 -20.89 2.15
CA ILE A 127 -6.93 -20.14 3.27
C ILE A 127 -8.05 -19.25 2.77
N LYS A 128 -9.30 -19.66 3.01
CA LYS A 128 -10.48 -18.83 2.76
C LYS A 128 -10.84 -18.04 4.01
N SER A 129 -10.86 -16.72 3.89
CA SER A 129 -11.33 -15.86 4.96
C SER A 129 -12.83 -16.02 5.18
N ASN A 130 -13.25 -16.15 6.43
CA ASN A 130 -14.66 -16.22 6.83
C ASN A 130 -14.96 -15.06 7.78
N PHE A 131 -16.14 -14.48 7.67
CA PHE A 131 -16.59 -13.47 8.63
C PHE A 131 -17.09 -14.10 9.93
N PRO A 132 -16.90 -13.43 11.10
CA PRO A 132 -16.11 -12.23 11.29
C PRO A 132 -14.60 -12.54 11.33
N PHE A 133 -13.75 -11.57 10.93
CA PHE A 133 -12.30 -11.66 11.09
C PHE A 133 -11.70 -10.32 11.51
N ILE A 134 -10.48 -10.34 12.03
CA ILE A 134 -9.67 -9.15 12.28
C ILE A 134 -8.68 -8.99 11.13
N GLY A 135 -8.79 -7.88 10.43
CA GLY A 135 -7.84 -7.49 9.41
C GLY A 135 -6.82 -6.48 9.94
N VAL A 136 -5.57 -6.62 9.54
CA VAL A 136 -4.51 -5.66 9.86
C VAL A 136 -3.96 -5.09 8.56
N ASN A 137 -4.14 -3.77 8.38
CA ASN A 137 -3.54 -3.04 7.29
C ASN A 137 -2.18 -2.49 7.73
N ILE A 138 -1.12 -2.88 7.02
CA ILE A 138 0.25 -2.41 7.23
C ILE A 138 0.77 -1.90 5.90
N SER A 139 0.98 -0.59 5.80
CA SER A 139 1.44 0.06 4.56
C SER A 139 2.30 1.29 4.84
N GLY A 140 2.78 1.94 3.78
CA GLY A 140 3.50 3.21 3.86
C GLY A 140 2.64 4.36 4.39
N GLY A 141 1.32 4.32 4.19
CA GLY A 141 0.40 5.39 4.59
C GLY A 141 -0.46 5.07 5.81
N HIS A 142 -0.68 3.79 6.12
CA HIS A 142 -1.66 3.37 7.12
C HIS A 142 -1.17 2.19 7.96
N THR A 143 -1.50 2.22 9.25
CA THR A 143 -1.39 1.08 10.16
C THR A 143 -2.67 1.01 10.97
N GLN A 144 -3.50 -0.01 10.70
CA GLN A 144 -4.86 -0.11 11.24
C GLN A 144 -5.23 -1.55 11.58
N ILE A 145 -5.99 -1.73 12.66
CA ILE A 145 -6.67 -2.98 13.00
C ILE A 145 -8.18 -2.76 12.80
N VAL A 146 -8.80 -3.63 12.03
CA VAL A 146 -10.20 -3.53 11.64
C VAL A 146 -10.94 -4.82 11.95
N LEU A 147 -12.04 -4.75 12.69
CA LEU A 147 -12.97 -5.85 12.86
C LEU A 147 -13.93 -5.89 11.67
N CYS A 148 -13.80 -6.89 10.82
CA CYS A 148 -14.64 -7.12 9.66
C CYS A 148 -15.74 -8.12 10.01
N LYS A 149 -16.98 -7.65 10.15
CA LYS A 149 -18.14 -8.51 10.46
C LYS A 149 -18.81 -9.05 9.20
N ASN A 150 -18.79 -8.30 8.12
CA ASN A 150 -19.22 -8.67 6.78
C ASN A 150 -18.59 -7.70 5.76
N TYR A 151 -18.93 -7.82 4.48
CA TYR A 151 -18.39 -6.98 3.39
C TYR A 151 -18.62 -5.48 3.57
N PHE A 152 -19.64 -5.08 4.32
CA PHE A 152 -20.09 -3.68 4.47
C PHE A 152 -20.02 -3.18 5.92
N ASP A 153 -19.87 -4.06 6.91
CA ASP A 153 -19.72 -3.70 8.33
C ASP A 153 -18.29 -3.97 8.80
N MET A 154 -17.48 -2.92 8.70
CA MET A 154 -16.07 -2.91 9.12
C MET A 154 -15.86 -1.81 10.15
N LYS A 155 -15.35 -2.20 11.31
CA LYS A 155 -15.12 -1.29 12.43
C LYS A 155 -13.63 -1.15 12.70
N LEU A 156 -13.10 0.07 12.61
CA LEU A 156 -11.75 0.41 13.07
C LEU A 156 -11.70 0.21 14.60
N ILE A 157 -10.78 -0.61 15.08
CA ILE A 157 -10.59 -0.92 16.51
C ILE A 157 -9.21 -0.52 17.03
N GLY A 158 -8.28 -0.20 16.16
CA GLY A 158 -6.95 0.33 16.49
C GLY A 158 -6.30 0.96 15.26
N GLU A 159 -5.52 2.00 15.48
CA GLU A 159 -4.78 2.68 14.43
C GLU A 159 -3.50 3.33 14.97
N THR A 160 -2.59 3.70 14.08
CA THR A 160 -1.45 4.51 14.48
C THR A 160 -1.90 5.92 14.84
N LEU A 161 -1.32 6.47 15.91
CA LEU A 161 -1.57 7.84 16.38
C LEU A 161 -0.62 8.86 15.77
N ASP A 162 0.38 8.38 15.03
CA ASP A 162 1.42 9.21 14.40
C ASP A 162 1.86 8.60 13.06
N ASP A 163 3.14 8.31 12.87
CA ASP A 163 3.63 7.70 11.63
C ASP A 163 3.00 6.31 11.41
N SER A 164 2.79 5.92 10.17
CA SER A 164 2.54 4.51 9.85
C SER A 164 3.82 3.68 10.01
N ILE A 165 3.68 2.36 10.15
CA ILE A 165 4.85 1.47 10.31
C ILE A 165 5.76 1.51 9.07
N GLY A 166 5.17 1.56 7.86
CA GLY A 166 5.96 1.66 6.63
C GLY A 166 6.73 2.97 6.54
N GLU A 167 6.11 4.09 6.91
CA GLU A 167 6.77 5.39 7.00
C GLU A 167 7.89 5.40 8.06
N ALA A 168 7.66 4.74 9.20
CA ALA A 168 8.69 4.58 10.23
C ALA A 168 9.88 3.78 9.68
N PHE A 169 9.65 2.68 8.96
CA PHE A 169 10.70 1.93 8.30
C PHE A 169 11.48 2.77 7.28
N ASP A 170 10.80 3.54 6.44
CA ASP A 170 11.46 4.39 5.44
C ASP A 170 12.34 5.47 6.11
N LYS A 171 11.85 6.09 7.19
CA LYS A 171 12.59 7.08 7.95
C LYS A 171 13.80 6.48 8.70
N CYS A 172 13.63 5.32 9.32
CA CYS A 172 14.72 4.59 9.99
C CYS A 172 15.75 4.09 8.96
N GLY A 173 15.30 3.49 7.86
CA GLY A 173 16.16 3.02 6.78
C GLY A 173 17.00 4.14 6.18
N LYS A 174 16.41 5.30 5.93
CA LYS A 174 17.14 6.50 5.48
C LYS A 174 18.25 6.92 6.45
N THR A 175 18.02 6.78 7.76
CA THR A 175 19.02 7.14 8.79
C THR A 175 20.28 6.25 8.71
N ILE A 176 20.13 5.00 8.27
CA ILE A 176 21.23 4.03 8.09
C ILE A 176 21.65 3.85 6.63
N GLY A 177 21.25 4.78 5.73
CA GLY A 177 21.68 4.82 4.34
C GLY A 177 21.01 3.84 3.39
N LEU A 178 19.83 3.29 3.76
CA LEU A 178 19.05 2.46 2.85
C LEU A 178 18.23 3.32 1.86
N GLU A 179 18.04 2.76 0.67
CA GLU A 179 17.22 3.40 -0.38
C GLU A 179 15.72 3.27 -0.08
N TYR A 180 14.95 4.15 -0.70
CA TYR A 180 13.48 4.10 -0.67
C TYR A 180 12.93 3.15 -1.75
N PRO A 181 11.93 2.30 -1.44
CA PRO A 181 11.33 2.07 -0.11
C PRO A 181 12.22 1.17 0.76
N ALA A 182 12.39 1.54 2.05
CA ALA A 182 13.34 0.86 2.93
C ALA A 182 12.77 -0.43 3.57
N GLY A 183 11.45 -0.57 3.69
CA GLY A 183 10.83 -1.73 4.34
C GLY A 183 11.34 -3.09 3.83
N PRO A 184 11.30 -3.38 2.52
CA PRO A 184 11.82 -4.64 1.98
C PRO A 184 13.34 -4.85 2.20
N LEU A 185 14.10 -3.75 2.24
CA LEU A 185 15.54 -3.81 2.49
C LEU A 185 15.83 -4.13 3.97
N ILE A 186 15.06 -3.54 4.89
CA ILE A 186 15.12 -3.83 6.32
C ILE A 186 14.78 -5.30 6.56
N ASP A 187 13.66 -5.82 6.01
CA ASP A 187 13.29 -7.24 6.13
C ASP A 187 14.40 -8.18 5.64
N LYS A 188 15.03 -7.84 4.52
CA LYS A 188 16.13 -8.66 4.00
C LYS A 188 17.35 -8.65 4.91
N LYS A 189 17.73 -7.50 5.45
CA LYS A 189 18.91 -7.33 6.31
C LYS A 189 18.70 -7.89 7.71
N SER A 190 17.51 -7.75 8.28
CA SER A 190 17.16 -8.26 9.60
C SER A 190 17.39 -9.76 9.76
N LYS A 191 17.30 -10.53 8.67
CA LYS A 191 17.56 -11.98 8.67
C LYS A 191 18.99 -12.37 9.04
N ASN A 192 19.94 -11.45 8.88
CA ASN A 192 21.36 -11.64 9.20
C ASN A 192 21.76 -10.95 10.51
N GLY A 193 20.86 -10.18 11.12
CA GLY A 193 21.12 -9.39 12.31
C GLY A 193 20.78 -10.12 13.61
N ASP A 194 21.31 -9.61 14.70
CA ASP A 194 21.02 -10.05 16.07
C ASP A 194 19.99 -9.11 16.70
N ASN A 195 18.74 -9.56 16.82
CA ASN A 195 17.61 -8.81 17.36
C ASN A 195 17.68 -8.58 18.88
N THR A 196 18.69 -9.09 19.54
CA THR A 196 18.92 -8.87 20.98
C THR A 196 19.95 -7.78 21.27
N LYS A 197 20.60 -7.25 20.22
CA LYS A 197 21.72 -6.33 20.36
C LYS A 197 21.30 -4.91 20.74
N TYR A 198 20.14 -4.47 20.26
CA TYR A 198 19.59 -3.14 20.54
C TYR A 198 18.22 -3.27 21.18
N ASP A 199 18.02 -2.52 22.26
CA ASP A 199 16.72 -2.44 22.94
C ASP A 199 16.04 -1.12 22.50
N PHE A 200 15.10 -1.24 21.56
CA PHE A 200 14.32 -0.09 21.08
C PHE A 200 13.05 0.07 21.89
N THR A 201 12.68 1.34 22.14
CA THR A 201 11.49 1.68 22.89
C THR A 201 10.23 1.15 22.22
N ILE A 202 9.43 0.38 22.95
CA ILE A 202 8.07 0.02 22.55
C ILE A 202 7.12 1.06 23.13
N PRO A 203 6.50 1.91 22.30
CA PRO A 203 5.58 2.94 22.79
C PRO A 203 4.37 2.32 23.51
N ASN A 204 4.05 2.85 24.68
CA ASN A 204 2.85 2.45 25.41
C ASN A 204 1.70 3.42 25.09
N VAL A 205 0.68 2.94 24.38
CA VAL A 205 -0.50 3.69 23.97
C VAL A 205 -1.78 2.97 24.40
N ASN A 206 -2.86 3.73 24.54
CA ASN A 206 -4.12 3.17 25.02
C ASN A 206 -4.81 2.27 23.99
N GLY A 207 -5.41 1.18 24.45
CA GLY A 207 -6.23 0.28 23.64
C GLY A 207 -5.42 -0.54 22.66
N LEU A 208 -5.93 -0.64 21.42
CA LEU A 208 -5.27 -1.35 20.30
C LEU A 208 -4.54 -0.40 19.33
N ASN A 209 -4.29 0.82 19.76
CA ASN A 209 -3.59 1.80 18.94
C ASN A 209 -2.09 1.54 18.91
N PHE A 210 -1.42 2.18 17.96
CA PHE A 210 0.04 2.14 17.79
C PHE A 210 0.64 3.55 17.86
N SER A 211 1.93 3.63 18.11
CA SER A 211 2.75 4.83 17.91
C SER A 211 4.15 4.39 17.50
N PHE A 212 4.72 5.05 16.49
CA PHE A 212 6.05 4.75 15.98
C PHE A 212 7.03 5.92 16.15
N SER A 213 6.55 7.12 16.54
CA SER A 213 7.40 8.30 16.69
C SER A 213 8.46 8.14 17.78
N GLY A 214 8.11 7.49 18.91
CA GLY A 214 9.05 7.19 19.98
C GLY A 214 10.13 6.21 19.53
N LEU A 215 9.75 5.12 18.88
CA LEU A 215 10.65 4.14 18.29
C LEU A 215 11.63 4.80 17.30
N LYS A 216 11.11 5.55 16.33
CA LYS A 216 11.90 6.28 15.34
C LYS A 216 12.92 7.21 15.98
N THR A 217 12.51 7.96 17.00
CA THR A 217 13.40 8.90 17.69
C THR A 217 14.50 8.17 18.46
N ASN A 218 14.15 7.07 19.13
CA ASN A 218 15.11 6.23 19.85
C ASN A 218 16.11 5.60 18.87
N PHE A 219 15.65 5.04 17.77
CA PHE A 219 16.47 4.49 16.69
C PHE A 219 17.49 5.52 16.17
N LYS A 220 17.01 6.72 15.80
CA LYS A 220 17.88 7.80 15.31
C LYS A 220 18.97 8.16 16.32
N ARG A 221 18.62 8.31 17.60
CA ARG A 221 19.59 8.61 18.66
C ARG A 221 20.61 7.48 18.85
N THR A 222 20.20 6.22 18.74
CA THR A 222 21.09 5.06 18.82
C THR A 222 22.13 5.11 17.70
N VAL A 223 21.69 5.38 16.47
CA VAL A 223 22.58 5.51 15.31
C VAL A 223 23.54 6.71 15.47
N GLU A 224 23.05 7.88 15.83
CA GLU A 224 23.88 9.08 16.05
C GLU A 224 24.92 8.86 17.13
N ASN A 225 24.55 8.24 18.25
CA ASN A 225 25.49 7.90 19.32
C ASN A 225 26.53 6.84 18.90
N GLY A 226 26.14 5.91 18.03
CA GLY A 226 27.03 4.91 17.46
C GLY A 226 28.06 5.54 16.52
N ILE A 227 27.63 6.40 15.61
CA ILE A 227 28.52 7.12 14.67
C ILE A 227 29.51 8.00 15.44
N ASN A 228 29.08 8.70 16.49
CA ASN A 228 29.97 9.53 17.31
C ASN A 228 31.08 8.72 18.02
N LYS A 229 30.88 7.42 18.23
CA LYS A 229 31.86 6.51 18.84
C LYS A 229 32.75 5.80 17.82
N ASN A 230 32.21 5.54 16.64
CA ASN A 230 32.88 4.82 15.55
C ASN A 230 32.27 5.24 14.22
N GLU A 231 33.08 5.84 13.35
CA GLU A 231 32.63 6.32 12.02
C GLU A 231 32.10 5.19 11.14
N ASP A 232 32.63 3.96 11.28
CA ASP A 232 32.18 2.78 10.54
C ASP A 232 30.96 2.09 11.19
N PHE A 233 30.29 2.73 12.15
CA PHE A 233 29.23 2.12 12.96
C PHE A 233 28.10 1.54 12.08
N ILE A 234 27.61 2.32 11.12
CA ILE A 234 26.53 1.85 10.24
C ILE A 234 26.97 0.65 9.42
N GLU A 235 28.18 0.65 8.84
CA GLU A 235 28.67 -0.45 8.03
C GLU A 235 28.72 -1.77 8.83
N LYS A 236 29.15 -1.68 10.09
CA LYS A 236 29.28 -2.84 10.98
C LYS A 236 27.97 -3.33 11.61
N GLU A 237 27.01 -2.42 11.80
CA GLU A 237 25.82 -2.67 12.61
C GLU A 237 24.51 -2.64 11.83
N GLN A 238 24.54 -2.38 10.52
CA GLN A 238 23.34 -2.17 9.72
C GLN A 238 22.36 -3.34 9.80
N ASP A 239 22.85 -4.58 9.76
CA ASP A 239 22.01 -5.77 9.84
C ASP A 239 21.41 -5.94 11.24
N ASN A 240 22.17 -5.66 12.30
CA ASN A 240 21.69 -5.68 13.69
C ASN A 240 20.70 -4.55 14.00
N LEU A 241 20.86 -3.38 13.37
CA LEU A 241 19.91 -2.27 13.48
C LEU A 241 18.59 -2.55 12.74
N CYS A 242 18.60 -3.45 11.77
CA CYS A 242 17.43 -3.90 11.04
C CYS A 242 16.70 -5.05 11.73
N ALA A 243 17.37 -5.83 12.57
CA ALA A 243 16.82 -6.98 13.28
C ALA A 243 16.03 -6.56 14.52
#